data_863cf7e8d789044a30d74e60bbfd5f1b
#
_entry.id   863cf7e8d789044a30d74e60bbfd5f1b
#
_cell.length_a   1.000
_cell.length_b   1.000
_cell.length_c   1.000
_cell.angle_alpha   90.00
_cell.angle_beta   90.00
_cell.angle_gamma   90.00
#
_symmetry.space_group_name_H-M   'P 1'
#
loop_
_entity.id
_entity.type
_entity.pdbx_description
1 polymer ?
#
loop_
_entity_poly.entity_id
_entity_poly.type
_entity_poly.pdbx_seq_one_letter_code
_entity_poly.pdbx_strand_id
1 'polypeptide(L)'
;MKVIIGADFGGYHLKEAVKENLIKKGYDITDVSPDGPLLYQDAAKLVAKGVQSKEYERGIVMCGTGMGVSIIANKFRGVYAALCECVYTARRSKTINNTNVLCMGGFVVGNVLGCEMANAWLEAEHLQGLDPAEKEKCGKESLAIPEAEAEIYGD
;
A
#
# COMPACT_ATOMS: atom_id res chain seq x y z
N MET A 1 -0.79 -3.93 14.57
CA MET A 1 -0.56 -4.10 13.12
C MET A 1 0.88 -3.69 12.82
N LYS A 2 1.63 -4.57 12.16
CA LYS A 2 2.98 -4.28 11.66
C LYS A 2 2.91 -3.77 10.23
N VAL A 3 3.54 -2.62 9.99
CA VAL A 3 3.57 -1.97 8.67
C VAL A 3 5.01 -1.77 8.23
N ILE A 4 5.33 -2.15 6.99
CA ILE A 4 6.64 -1.88 6.37
C ILE A 4 6.52 -0.66 5.45
N ILE A 5 7.49 0.26 5.52
CA ILE A 5 7.49 1.49 4.73
C ILE A 5 8.84 1.71 4.06
N GLY A 6 8.85 2.27 2.84
CA GLY A 6 10.05 2.61 2.12
C GLY A 6 9.83 3.65 1.03
N ALA A 7 10.91 4.28 0.60
CA ALA A 7 10.85 5.29 -0.47
C ALA A 7 12.16 5.44 -1.24
N ASP A 8 12.04 5.96 -2.46
CA ASP A 8 13.14 6.55 -3.19
C ASP A 8 13.29 8.06 -2.89
N PHE A 9 14.17 8.71 -3.63
CA PHE A 9 14.43 10.15 -3.51
C PHE A 9 13.15 11.00 -3.66
N GLY A 10 12.30 10.69 -4.63
CA GLY A 10 11.07 11.46 -4.90
C GLY A 10 9.98 11.28 -3.84
N GLY A 11 9.99 10.14 -3.15
CA GLY A 11 9.02 9.82 -2.09
C GLY A 11 9.52 10.03 -0.67
N TYR A 12 10.82 10.31 -0.49
CA TYR A 12 11.46 10.25 0.83
C TYR A 12 10.84 11.20 1.87
N HIS A 13 10.64 12.47 1.52
CA HIS A 13 10.04 13.45 2.44
C HIS A 13 8.60 13.09 2.82
N LEU A 14 7.82 12.62 1.86
CA LEU A 14 6.46 12.13 2.12
C LEU A 14 6.49 10.91 3.05
N LYS A 15 7.42 9.96 2.82
CA LYS A 15 7.61 8.78 3.67
C LYS A 15 7.92 9.19 5.12
N GLU A 16 8.82 10.14 5.34
CA GLU A 16 9.15 10.59 6.70
C GLU A 16 7.93 11.19 7.41
N ALA A 17 7.15 12.04 6.74
CA ALA A 17 5.94 12.62 7.31
C ALA A 17 4.90 11.56 7.66
N VAL A 18 4.66 10.61 6.76
CA VAL A 18 3.71 9.50 6.97
C VAL A 18 4.19 8.58 8.09
N LYS A 19 5.47 8.22 8.12
CA LYS A 19 6.07 7.40 9.18
C LYS A 19 5.87 8.04 10.56
N GLU A 20 6.21 9.33 10.70
CA GLU A 20 6.05 10.05 11.96
C GLU A 20 4.58 10.08 12.42
N ASN A 21 3.65 10.36 11.51
CA ASN A 21 2.21 10.33 11.79
C ASN A 21 1.74 8.95 12.26
N LEU A 22 2.18 7.88 11.61
CA LEU A 22 1.76 6.52 11.95
C LEU A 22 2.34 6.06 13.30
N ILE A 23 3.60 6.39 13.60
CA ILE A 23 4.22 6.10 14.90
C ILE A 23 3.44 6.82 16.02
N LYS A 24 3.07 8.09 15.85
CA LYS A 24 2.24 8.83 16.81
C LYS A 24 0.87 8.20 17.04
N LYS A 25 0.34 7.48 16.04
CA LYS A 25 -0.92 6.73 16.14
C LYS A 25 -0.75 5.32 16.73
N GLY A 26 0.47 4.90 17.07
CA GLY A 26 0.75 3.62 17.73
C GLY A 26 0.94 2.44 16.76
N TYR A 27 1.16 2.66 15.48
CA TYR A 27 1.53 1.60 14.54
C TYR A 27 2.99 1.16 14.76
N ASP A 28 3.24 -0.14 14.60
CA ASP A 28 4.58 -0.74 14.60
C ASP A 28 5.17 -0.62 13.17
N ILE A 29 6.07 0.36 12.99
CA ILE A 29 6.61 0.72 11.67
C ILE A 29 8.03 0.21 11.50
N THR A 30 8.27 -0.57 10.45
CA THR A 30 9.60 -0.91 9.95
C THR A 30 9.89 -0.08 8.71
N ASP A 31 10.91 0.76 8.78
CA ASP A 31 11.38 1.60 7.68
C ASP A 31 12.58 0.92 6.99
N VAL A 32 12.46 0.62 5.69
CA VAL A 32 13.54 0.00 4.90
C VAL A 32 14.50 1.03 4.29
N SER A 33 14.22 2.31 4.45
CA SER A 33 15.05 3.42 3.99
C SER A 33 15.27 4.48 5.09
N PRO A 34 15.72 4.06 6.31
CA PRO A 34 15.77 4.96 7.47
C PRO A 34 16.85 6.05 7.34
N ASP A 35 17.96 5.74 6.70
CA ASP A 35 19.14 6.62 6.60
C ASP A 35 19.21 7.41 5.30
N GLY A 36 18.20 7.28 4.44
CA GLY A 36 18.12 7.96 3.15
C GLY A 36 17.34 7.19 2.10
N PRO A 37 17.09 7.81 0.95
CA PRO A 37 16.32 7.20 -0.13
C PRO A 37 17.05 6.02 -0.77
N LEU A 38 16.29 4.99 -1.13
CA LEU A 38 16.74 3.88 -1.97
C LEU A 38 16.47 4.17 -3.46
N LEU A 39 16.90 3.29 -4.34
CA LEU A 39 16.35 3.25 -5.69
C LEU A 39 14.89 2.76 -5.61
N TYR A 40 14.00 3.33 -6.44
CA TYR A 40 12.55 3.02 -6.35
C TYR A 40 12.24 1.52 -6.46
N GLN A 41 12.96 0.81 -7.34
CA GLN A 41 12.79 -0.62 -7.50
C GLN A 41 13.24 -1.43 -6.28
N ASP A 42 14.25 -0.96 -5.54
CA ASP A 42 14.74 -1.65 -4.35
C ASP A 42 13.83 -1.39 -3.15
N ALA A 43 13.36 -0.17 -2.97
CA ALA A 43 12.33 0.15 -1.98
C ALA A 43 11.06 -0.71 -2.19
N ALA A 44 10.58 -0.79 -3.44
CA ALA A 44 9.40 -1.57 -3.78
C ALA A 44 9.60 -3.08 -3.54
N LYS A 45 10.77 -3.65 -3.90
CA LYS A 45 11.08 -5.07 -3.66
C LYS A 45 11.12 -5.39 -2.17
N LEU A 46 11.73 -4.55 -1.35
CA LEU A 46 11.84 -4.79 0.10
C LEU A 46 10.46 -4.76 0.76
N VAL A 47 9.65 -3.74 0.44
CA VAL A 47 8.28 -3.64 0.95
C VAL A 47 7.42 -4.82 0.48
N ALA A 48 7.47 -5.15 -0.81
CA ALA A 48 6.68 -6.24 -1.36
C ALA A 48 7.07 -7.61 -0.78
N LYS A 49 8.37 -7.89 -0.60
CA LYS A 49 8.83 -9.13 0.04
C LYS A 49 8.36 -9.25 1.49
N GLY A 50 8.40 -8.16 2.25
CA GLY A 50 7.91 -8.13 3.63
C GLY A 50 6.41 -8.46 3.73
N VAL A 51 5.60 -7.94 2.81
CA VAL A 51 4.16 -8.24 2.73
C VAL A 51 3.92 -9.66 2.20
N GLN A 52 4.65 -10.08 1.17
CA GLN A 52 4.55 -11.42 0.58
C GLN A 52 4.86 -12.53 1.61
N SER A 53 5.89 -12.34 2.43
CA SER A 53 6.26 -13.29 3.49
C SER A 53 5.27 -13.34 4.66
N LYS A 54 4.29 -12.42 4.69
CA LYS A 54 3.34 -12.22 5.79
C LYS A 54 3.98 -11.80 7.11
N GLU A 55 5.23 -11.34 7.07
CA GLU A 55 5.90 -10.73 8.22
C GLU A 55 5.24 -9.38 8.58
N TYR A 56 4.78 -8.66 7.56
CA TYR A 56 4.04 -7.43 7.68
C TYR A 56 2.64 -7.57 7.08
N GLU A 57 1.65 -7.07 7.81
CA GLU A 57 0.27 -7.12 7.36
C GLU A 57 0.01 -6.17 6.19
N ARG A 58 0.68 -5.02 6.17
CA ARG A 58 0.54 -3.98 5.15
C ARG A 58 1.87 -3.29 4.85
N GLY A 59 2.01 -2.82 3.61
CA GLY A 59 3.16 -2.05 3.17
C GLY A 59 2.77 -0.68 2.61
N ILE A 60 3.66 0.30 2.75
CA ILE A 60 3.51 1.62 2.13
C ILE A 60 4.82 1.92 1.40
N VAL A 61 4.76 2.23 0.11
CA VAL A 61 5.96 2.54 -0.66
C VAL A 61 5.75 3.75 -1.55
N MET A 62 6.74 4.62 -1.61
CA MET A 62 6.65 5.92 -2.26
C MET A 62 7.81 6.15 -3.22
N CYS A 63 7.52 6.80 -4.34
CA CYS A 63 8.51 7.38 -5.25
C CYS A 63 8.04 8.76 -5.70
N GLY A 64 8.59 9.32 -6.75
CA GLY A 64 8.15 10.63 -7.25
C GLY A 64 6.67 10.66 -7.64
N THR A 65 6.19 9.65 -8.37
CA THR A 65 4.80 9.55 -8.85
C THR A 65 3.99 8.42 -8.21
N GLY A 66 4.64 7.49 -7.51
CA GLY A 66 4.02 6.26 -7.02
C GLY A 66 3.83 5.17 -8.08
N MET A 67 4.04 5.49 -9.37
CA MET A 67 3.81 4.57 -10.49
C MET A 67 4.83 3.44 -10.52
N GLY A 68 6.12 3.76 -10.52
CA GLY A 68 7.19 2.76 -10.61
C GLY A 68 7.17 1.76 -9.45
N VAL A 69 6.97 2.25 -8.23
CA VAL A 69 6.88 1.38 -7.05
C VAL A 69 5.64 0.48 -7.08
N SER A 70 4.50 0.96 -7.62
CA SER A 70 3.29 0.13 -7.76
C SER A 70 3.46 -0.97 -8.79
N ILE A 71 4.10 -0.66 -9.94
CA ILE A 71 4.38 -1.64 -10.98
C ILE A 71 5.28 -2.77 -10.45
N ILE A 72 6.36 -2.42 -9.72
CA ILE A 72 7.28 -3.41 -9.15
C ILE A 72 6.60 -4.23 -8.05
N ALA A 73 5.89 -3.58 -7.12
CA ALA A 73 5.24 -4.29 -6.01
C ALA A 73 4.23 -5.34 -6.52
N ASN A 74 3.46 -5.02 -7.56
CA ASN A 74 2.50 -5.94 -8.17
C ASN A 74 3.14 -7.11 -8.97
N LYS A 75 4.48 -7.22 -9.04
CA LYS A 75 5.16 -8.41 -9.60
C LYS A 75 5.35 -9.53 -8.56
N PHE A 76 4.99 -9.28 -7.32
CA PHE A 76 5.13 -10.25 -6.23
C PHE A 76 3.79 -10.91 -5.96
N ARG A 77 3.73 -12.25 -5.98
CA ARG A 77 2.52 -13.01 -5.68
C ARG A 77 1.94 -12.66 -4.32
N GLY A 78 0.63 -12.49 -4.25
CA GLY A 78 -0.08 -12.11 -3.03
C GLY A 78 0.14 -10.66 -2.60
N VAL A 79 0.81 -9.85 -3.43
CA VAL A 79 0.98 -8.41 -3.22
C VAL A 79 0.05 -7.65 -4.15
N TYR A 80 -0.90 -6.94 -3.58
CA TYR A 80 -1.91 -6.15 -4.28
C TYR A 80 -1.67 -4.67 -3.96
N ALA A 81 -0.88 -4.02 -4.80
CA ALA A 81 -0.46 -2.64 -4.61
C ALA A 81 -1.36 -1.66 -5.39
N ALA A 82 -1.88 -0.66 -4.68
CA ALA A 82 -2.69 0.40 -5.28
C ALA A 82 -1.95 1.73 -5.26
N LEU A 83 -1.80 2.36 -6.43
CA LEU A 83 -1.44 3.77 -6.56
C LEU A 83 -2.66 4.62 -6.27
N CYS A 84 -2.56 5.46 -5.23
CA CYS A 84 -3.64 6.35 -4.81
C CYS A 84 -3.15 7.80 -4.70
N GLU A 85 -4.05 8.74 -4.99
CA GLU A 85 -3.77 10.18 -4.99
C GLU A 85 -4.77 10.98 -4.14
N CYS A 86 -5.74 10.28 -3.53
CA CYS A 86 -6.71 10.90 -2.61
C CYS A 86 -7.19 9.90 -1.55
N VAL A 87 -7.77 10.44 -0.48
CA VAL A 87 -8.29 9.64 0.64
C VAL A 87 -9.37 8.65 0.21
N TYR A 88 -10.23 9.05 -0.73
CA TYR A 88 -11.30 8.19 -1.22
C TYR A 88 -10.75 6.92 -1.89
N THR A 89 -9.83 7.07 -2.85
CA THR A 89 -9.23 5.93 -3.55
C THR A 89 -8.38 5.07 -2.63
N ALA A 90 -7.63 5.67 -1.69
CA ALA A 90 -6.87 4.93 -0.69
C ALA A 90 -7.79 4.03 0.15
N ARG A 91 -8.85 4.58 0.73
CA ARG A 91 -9.84 3.80 1.49
C ARG A 91 -10.50 2.72 0.64
N ARG A 92 -10.96 3.07 -0.59
CA ARG A 92 -11.68 2.14 -1.48
C ARG A 92 -10.79 1.02 -2.00
N SER A 93 -9.52 1.27 -2.22
CA SER A 93 -8.58 0.20 -2.62
C SER A 93 -8.52 -0.92 -1.58
N LYS A 94 -8.63 -0.58 -0.29
CA LYS A 94 -8.73 -1.58 0.77
C LYS A 94 -10.11 -2.19 0.88
N THR A 95 -11.16 -1.37 0.93
CA THR A 95 -12.52 -1.89 1.17
C THR A 95 -13.08 -2.72 0.01
N ILE A 96 -12.69 -2.43 -1.23
CA ILE A 96 -13.16 -3.14 -2.42
C ILE A 96 -12.17 -4.21 -2.89
N ASN A 97 -10.90 -3.82 -3.10
CA ASN A 97 -9.91 -4.67 -3.75
C ASN A 97 -9.01 -5.42 -2.76
N ASN A 98 -9.21 -5.19 -1.48
CA ASN A 98 -8.40 -5.81 -0.41
C ASN A 98 -6.90 -5.62 -0.57
N THR A 99 -6.47 -4.43 -1.05
CA THR A 99 -5.06 -4.12 -1.23
C THR A 99 -4.25 -4.25 0.05
N ASN A 100 -3.01 -4.68 -0.06
CA ASN A 100 -2.09 -4.84 1.07
C ASN A 100 -0.82 -3.97 0.95
N VAL A 101 -0.68 -3.24 -0.18
CA VAL A 101 0.35 -2.22 -0.35
C VAL A 101 -0.29 -0.93 -0.88
N LEU A 102 0.00 0.19 -0.22
CA LEU A 102 -0.37 1.54 -0.66
C LEU A 102 0.84 2.20 -1.32
N CYS A 103 0.66 2.71 -2.54
CA CYS A 103 1.67 3.46 -3.27
C CYS A 103 1.26 4.93 -3.41
N MET A 104 2.20 5.84 -3.17
CA MET A 104 1.97 7.28 -3.28
C MET A 104 3.16 7.98 -3.96
N GLY A 105 2.89 9.12 -4.58
CA GLY A 105 3.89 9.95 -5.24
C GLY A 105 4.21 11.22 -4.46
N GLY A 106 5.47 11.40 -4.03
CA GLY A 106 5.88 12.57 -3.26
C GLY A 106 5.89 13.88 -4.06
N PHE A 107 5.86 13.82 -5.40
CA PHE A 107 5.69 14.99 -6.27
C PHE A 107 4.22 15.32 -6.56
N VAL A 108 3.30 14.43 -6.18
CA VAL A 108 1.86 14.53 -6.46
C VAL A 108 1.07 14.77 -5.18
N VAL A 109 1.43 14.07 -4.11
CA VAL A 109 0.72 14.10 -2.83
C VAL A 109 1.51 14.89 -1.81
N GLY A 110 0.89 15.93 -1.25
CA GLY A 110 1.46 16.68 -0.12
C GLY A 110 1.42 15.89 1.18
N ASN A 111 2.27 16.26 2.15
CA ASN A 111 2.43 15.52 3.40
C ASN A 111 1.13 15.34 4.19
N VAL A 112 0.30 16.38 4.29
CA VAL A 112 -0.98 16.31 5.01
C VAL A 112 -1.91 15.29 4.37
N LEU A 113 -2.12 15.42 3.05
CA LEU A 113 -2.97 14.49 2.29
C LEU A 113 -2.42 13.06 2.36
N GLY A 114 -1.12 12.87 2.25
CA GLY A 114 -0.50 11.54 2.34
C GLY A 114 -0.70 10.89 3.71
N CYS A 115 -0.61 11.66 4.80
CA CYS A 115 -0.94 11.18 6.14
C CYS A 115 -2.41 10.76 6.27
N GLU A 116 -3.34 11.59 5.74
CA GLU A 116 -4.77 11.27 5.73
C GLU A 116 -5.08 10.01 4.90
N MET A 117 -4.43 9.87 3.74
CA MET A 117 -4.55 8.69 2.88
C MET A 117 -4.07 7.42 3.59
N ALA A 118 -2.88 7.47 4.20
CA ALA A 118 -2.31 6.34 4.94
C ALA A 118 -3.20 5.94 6.12
N ASN A 119 -3.70 6.91 6.89
CA ASN A 119 -4.62 6.66 8.00
C ASN A 119 -5.91 5.98 7.50
N ALA A 120 -6.56 6.57 6.48
CA ALA A 120 -7.82 6.04 5.95
C ALA A 120 -7.68 4.63 5.37
N TRP A 121 -6.53 4.32 4.76
CA TRP A 121 -6.24 2.99 4.22
C TRP A 121 -5.91 1.96 5.30
N LEU A 122 -5.14 2.34 6.34
CA LEU A 122 -4.78 1.44 7.44
C LEU A 122 -5.96 1.17 8.38
N GLU A 123 -6.87 2.14 8.57
CA GLU A 123 -8.08 1.99 9.38
C GLU A 123 -9.21 1.24 8.64
N ALA A 124 -9.10 1.10 7.32
CA ALA A 124 -10.10 0.41 6.52
C ALA A 124 -9.90 -1.11 6.56
N GLU A 125 -11.03 -1.84 6.57
CA GLU A 125 -11.08 -3.29 6.42
C GLU A 125 -11.82 -3.68 5.15
N HIS A 126 -11.49 -4.88 4.62
CA HIS A 126 -12.14 -5.40 3.42
C HIS A 126 -13.65 -5.49 3.62
N LEU A 127 -14.42 -4.99 2.67
CA LEU A 127 -15.90 -4.91 2.67
C LEU A 127 -16.53 -4.04 3.77
N GLN A 128 -15.72 -3.28 4.51
CA GLN A 128 -16.23 -2.38 5.54
C GLN A 128 -17.10 -1.25 4.94
N GLY A 129 -18.23 -0.98 5.60
CA GLY A 129 -19.12 0.14 5.25
C GLY A 129 -19.94 -0.04 3.97
N LEU A 130 -19.94 -1.25 3.39
CA LEU A 130 -20.77 -1.61 2.26
C LEU A 130 -22.12 -2.16 2.74
N ASP A 131 -23.18 -1.94 1.98
CA ASP A 131 -24.46 -2.62 2.21
C ASP A 131 -24.38 -4.13 1.89
N PRO A 132 -25.39 -4.95 2.27
CA PRO A 132 -25.32 -6.40 2.06
C PRO A 132 -25.17 -6.82 0.60
N ALA A 133 -25.82 -6.14 -0.35
CA ALA A 133 -25.73 -6.45 -1.78
C ALA A 133 -24.36 -6.08 -2.35
N GLU A 134 -23.85 -4.93 -1.97
CA GLU A 134 -22.48 -4.51 -2.32
C GLU A 134 -21.42 -5.45 -1.73
N LYS A 135 -21.59 -5.90 -0.48
CA LYS A 135 -20.67 -6.88 0.15
C LYS A 135 -20.62 -8.19 -0.60
N GLU A 136 -21.77 -8.73 -1.01
CA GLU A 136 -21.81 -9.95 -1.78
C GLU A 136 -21.12 -9.79 -3.13
N LYS A 137 -21.43 -8.70 -3.87
CA LYS A 137 -20.84 -8.39 -5.16
C LYS A 137 -19.32 -8.19 -5.05
N CYS A 138 -18.88 -7.24 -4.23
CA CYS A 138 -17.45 -6.91 -4.08
C CYS A 138 -16.66 -8.07 -3.46
N GLY A 139 -17.26 -8.86 -2.60
CA GLY A 139 -16.64 -10.08 -2.05
C GLY A 139 -16.34 -11.10 -3.15
N LYS A 140 -17.28 -11.34 -4.07
CA LYS A 140 -17.05 -12.20 -5.24
C LYS A 140 -15.99 -11.62 -6.20
N GLU A 141 -16.08 -10.31 -6.50
CA GLU A 141 -15.16 -9.65 -7.39
C GLU A 141 -13.72 -9.61 -6.84
N SER A 142 -13.55 -9.46 -5.53
CA SER A 142 -12.22 -9.45 -4.91
C SER A 142 -11.54 -10.83 -4.92
N LEU A 143 -12.30 -11.93 -4.98
CA LEU A 143 -11.74 -13.28 -5.14
C LEU A 143 -11.17 -13.51 -6.55
N ALA A 144 -11.66 -12.78 -7.55
CA ALA A 144 -11.14 -12.88 -8.92
C ALA A 144 -9.68 -12.43 -9.04
N ILE A 145 -9.18 -11.59 -8.10
CA ILE A 145 -7.78 -11.14 -8.13
C ILE A 145 -6.80 -12.30 -7.86
N PRO A 146 -6.89 -13.03 -6.75
CA PRO A 146 -6.03 -14.18 -6.53
C PRO A 146 -6.27 -15.34 -7.50
N GLU A 147 -7.49 -15.51 -8.02
CA GLU A 147 -7.79 -16.49 -9.07
C GLU A 147 -7.04 -16.16 -10.37
N ALA A 148 -7.12 -14.91 -10.83
CA ALA A 148 -6.37 -14.44 -12.00
C ALA A 148 -4.84 -14.52 -11.78
N GLU A 149 -4.37 -14.24 -10.58
CA GLU A 149 -2.96 -14.39 -10.22
C GLU A 149 -2.49 -15.85 -10.37
N ALA A 150 -3.28 -16.82 -9.87
CA ALA A 150 -2.99 -18.23 -9.99
C ALA A 150 -2.91 -18.67 -11.47
N GLU A 151 -3.86 -18.24 -12.30
CA GLU A 151 -3.85 -18.50 -13.74
C GLU A 151 -2.60 -17.91 -14.43
N ILE A 152 -2.25 -16.65 -14.11
CA ILE A 152 -1.11 -15.94 -14.71
C ILE A 152 0.23 -16.62 -14.36
N TYR A 153 0.39 -17.09 -13.15
CA TYR A 153 1.63 -17.72 -12.67
C TYR A 153 1.66 -19.23 -12.82
N GLY A 154 0.57 -19.86 -13.26
CA GLY A 154 0.51 -21.28 -13.60
C GLY A 154 0.44 -22.21 -12.39
N ASP A 155 -0.37 -21.86 -11.40
CA ASP A 155 -0.63 -22.69 -10.19
C ASP A 155 -1.78 -23.67 -10.39
#